data_043f81ff82530c193c497785e5c61def
#
_entry.id   043f81ff82530c193c497785e5c61def
#
_cell.length_a   1.000
_cell.length_b   1.000
_cell.length_c   1.000
_cell.angle_alpha   90.00
_cell.angle_beta   90.00
_cell.angle_gamma   90.00
#
_symmetry.space_group_name_H-M   'P 1'
#
loop_
_entity.id
_entity.type
_entity.pdbx_description
1 polymer ?
#
loop_
_entity_poly.entity_id
_entity_poly.type
_entity_poly.pdbx_seq_one_letter_code
_entity_poly.pdbx_strand_id
1 'polypeptide(L)'
;MRFSLFNIFFVLSLLAPSLSQAQDGGCEKFANKDQQVICMASSKKEIKLCDSMSSTNGVFFCQAVSTGNSYPCEKIIGNRSYCLAMVRDKQRRG
;
A
#
# COMPACT_ATOMS: atom_id res chain seq x y z
N MET A 1 32.24 -5.74 33.75
CA MET A 1 32.71 -5.22 32.50
C MET A 1 32.15 -5.90 31.31
N ARG A 2 32.33 -7.14 31.21
CA ARG A 2 31.83 -7.86 30.05
C ARG A 2 30.31 -7.84 29.94
N PHE A 3 29.67 -7.70 31.06
CA PHE A 3 28.23 -7.74 31.11
C PHE A 3 27.59 -6.54 30.44
N SER A 4 28.28 -5.42 30.47
CA SER A 4 27.72 -4.23 29.85
C SER A 4 27.57 -4.37 28.35
N LEU A 5 28.37 -5.22 27.75
CA LEU A 5 28.26 -5.46 26.31
C LEU A 5 26.95 -6.14 25.95
N PHE A 6 26.50 -7.03 26.79
CA PHE A 6 25.25 -7.72 26.54
C PHE A 6 24.06 -6.79 26.59
N ASN A 7 24.15 -5.83 27.49
CA ASN A 7 23.05 -4.85 27.59
C ASN A 7 22.86 -4.06 26.31
N ILE A 8 23.97 -3.79 25.65
CA ILE A 8 23.91 -3.03 24.42
C ILE A 8 23.13 -3.78 23.36
N PHE A 9 23.29 -5.08 23.30
CA PHE A 9 22.57 -5.88 22.31
C PHE A 9 21.08 -5.85 22.53
N PHE A 10 20.65 -5.84 23.76
CA PHE A 10 19.22 -5.77 24.04
C PHE A 10 18.63 -4.48 23.57
N VAL A 11 19.36 -3.39 23.71
CA VAL A 11 18.85 -2.11 23.25
C VAL A 11 18.61 -2.11 21.76
N LEU A 12 19.50 -2.74 21.01
CA LEU A 12 19.35 -2.80 19.56
C LEU A 12 18.13 -3.58 19.13
N SER A 13 17.81 -4.64 19.85
CA SER A 13 16.67 -5.45 19.48
C SER A 13 15.37 -4.72 19.71
N LEU A 14 15.34 -3.74 20.58
CA LEU A 14 14.13 -2.97 20.83
C LEU A 14 13.74 -2.10 19.64
N LEU A 15 14.66 -1.83 18.74
CA LEU A 15 14.37 -1.00 17.59
C LEU A 15 13.56 -1.73 16.53
N ALA A 16 13.66 -3.04 16.50
CA ALA A 16 12.97 -3.83 15.48
C ALA A 16 11.46 -3.63 15.49
N PRO A 17 10.77 -3.62 16.62
CA PRO A 17 9.32 -3.47 16.64
C PRO A 17 8.82 -2.17 16.04
N SER A 18 9.59 -1.10 16.18
CA SER A 18 9.12 0.19 15.66
C SER A 18 9.08 0.22 14.14
N LEU A 19 9.85 -0.60 13.48
CA LEU A 19 9.84 -0.66 12.03
C LEU A 19 8.55 -1.29 11.49
N SER A 20 8.04 -2.28 12.18
CA SER A 20 6.82 -2.93 11.73
C SER A 20 5.61 -2.02 11.85
N GLN A 21 5.61 -1.11 12.80
CA GLN A 21 4.52 -0.17 12.95
C GLN A 21 4.45 0.81 11.80
N ALA A 22 5.58 1.10 11.17
CA ALA A 22 5.61 2.05 10.08
C ALA A 22 4.74 1.61 8.90
N GLN A 23 4.51 0.32 8.75
CA GLN A 23 3.70 -0.17 7.65
C GLN A 23 2.24 0.24 7.77
N ASP A 24 1.69 0.21 8.95
CA ASP A 24 0.30 0.55 9.15
C ASP A 24 0.06 2.04 8.97
N GLY A 25 0.99 2.86 9.40
CA GLY A 25 0.86 4.29 9.28
C GLY A 25 1.33 4.84 7.97
N GLY A 26 1.82 3.98 7.07
CA GLY A 26 2.41 4.45 5.83
C GLY A 26 1.44 5.17 4.92
N CYS A 27 0.18 4.81 4.94
CA CYS A 27 -0.80 5.40 4.03
C CYS A 27 -1.06 6.87 4.33
N GLU A 28 -0.93 7.26 5.57
CA GLU A 28 -1.18 8.65 5.96
C GLU A 28 -0.12 9.60 5.45
N LYS A 29 1.01 9.09 5.03
CA LYS A 29 2.09 9.91 4.53
C LYS A 29 1.81 10.51 3.17
N PHE A 30 0.89 9.93 2.43
CA PHE A 30 0.57 10.46 1.11
C PHE A 30 -0.25 11.73 1.24
N ALA A 31 0.19 12.78 0.56
CA ALA A 31 -0.53 14.04 0.55
C ALA A 31 -1.81 13.93 -0.27
N ASN A 32 -1.80 13.10 -1.28
CA ASN A 32 -2.93 12.93 -2.18
C ASN A 32 -3.93 11.95 -1.56
N LYS A 33 -5.19 12.39 -1.45
CA LYS A 33 -6.22 11.57 -0.82
C LYS A 33 -6.45 10.25 -1.58
N ASP A 34 -6.43 10.31 -2.90
CA ASP A 34 -6.65 9.12 -3.70
C ASP A 34 -5.56 8.08 -3.46
N GLN A 35 -4.32 8.54 -3.32
CA GLN A 35 -3.23 7.62 -3.02
C GLN A 35 -3.37 7.02 -1.64
N GLN A 36 -3.87 7.79 -0.68
CA GLN A 36 -4.14 7.25 0.64
C GLN A 36 -5.19 6.14 0.59
N VAL A 37 -6.24 6.35 -0.21
CA VAL A 37 -7.31 5.37 -0.35
C VAL A 37 -6.77 4.09 -0.95
N ILE A 38 -5.97 4.19 -2.02
CA ILE A 38 -5.40 3.01 -2.67
C ILE A 38 -4.51 2.25 -1.69
N CYS A 39 -3.71 2.98 -0.94
CA CYS A 39 -2.84 2.37 0.04
C CYS A 39 -3.64 1.59 1.08
N MET A 40 -4.68 2.19 1.62
CA MET A 40 -5.50 1.56 2.64
C MET A 40 -6.28 0.38 2.08
N ALA A 41 -6.83 0.52 0.88
CA ALA A 41 -7.58 -0.56 0.25
C ALA A 41 -6.67 -1.76 0.01
N SER A 42 -5.44 -1.53 -0.41
CA SER A 42 -4.48 -2.59 -0.63
C SER A 42 -4.07 -3.26 0.67
N SER A 43 -3.77 -2.46 1.69
CA SER A 43 -3.27 -2.98 2.95
C SER A 43 -4.31 -3.79 3.70
N LYS A 44 -5.54 -3.30 3.70
CA LYS A 44 -6.63 -3.94 4.44
C LYS A 44 -7.43 -4.88 3.58
N LYS A 45 -7.16 -4.90 2.28
CA LYS A 45 -7.91 -5.71 1.32
C LYS A 45 -9.40 -5.40 1.35
N GLU A 46 -9.72 -4.11 1.48
CA GLU A 46 -11.10 -3.65 1.51
C GLU A 46 -11.39 -2.83 0.26
N ILE A 47 -11.96 -3.48 -0.73
CA ILE A 47 -12.23 -2.82 -2.00
C ILE A 47 -13.22 -1.69 -1.86
N LYS A 48 -14.11 -1.77 -0.89
CA LYS A 48 -15.12 -0.73 -0.71
C LYS A 48 -14.51 0.64 -0.48
N LEU A 49 -13.29 0.68 0.06
CA LEU A 49 -12.63 1.96 0.26
C LEU A 49 -12.39 2.69 -1.05
N CYS A 50 -12.33 1.96 -2.14
CA CYS A 50 -12.13 2.56 -3.46
C CYS A 50 -13.30 3.45 -3.88
N ASP A 51 -14.46 3.27 -3.28
CA ASP A 51 -15.63 4.07 -3.63
C ASP A 51 -15.44 5.55 -3.27
N SER A 52 -14.49 5.85 -2.40
CA SER A 52 -14.22 7.23 -2.01
C SER A 52 -13.23 7.94 -2.91
N MET A 53 -12.81 7.28 -3.99
CA MET A 53 -11.91 7.93 -4.95
C MET A 53 -12.61 9.12 -5.62
N SER A 54 -11.82 10.08 -6.07
CA SER A 54 -12.35 11.32 -6.58
C SER A 54 -12.93 11.22 -7.99
N SER A 55 -12.68 10.15 -8.72
CA SER A 55 -13.20 9.98 -10.08
C SER A 55 -13.59 8.54 -10.32
N THR A 56 -14.44 8.34 -11.31
CA THR A 56 -14.85 6.98 -11.70
C THR A 56 -13.69 6.15 -12.18
N ASN A 57 -12.80 6.74 -13.00
CA ASN A 57 -11.61 6.04 -13.43
C ASN A 57 -10.73 5.69 -12.23
N GLY A 58 -10.68 6.58 -11.25
CA GLY A 58 -9.93 6.32 -10.02
C GLY A 58 -10.47 5.14 -9.25
N VAL A 59 -11.79 4.99 -9.20
CA VAL A 59 -12.39 3.85 -8.53
C VAL A 59 -11.94 2.55 -9.17
N PHE A 60 -11.99 2.47 -10.50
CA PHE A 60 -11.54 1.27 -11.21
C PHE A 60 -10.05 1.03 -11.01
N PHE A 61 -9.26 2.09 -11.08
CA PHE A 61 -7.83 1.98 -10.86
C PHE A 61 -7.53 1.44 -9.45
N CYS A 62 -8.21 1.99 -8.45
CA CYS A 62 -8.06 1.55 -7.08
C CYS A 62 -8.42 0.07 -6.92
N GLN A 63 -9.54 -0.35 -7.50
CA GLN A 63 -9.97 -1.74 -7.43
C GLN A 63 -8.95 -2.67 -8.08
N ALA A 64 -8.44 -2.29 -9.24
CA ALA A 64 -7.49 -3.13 -9.95
C ALA A 64 -6.19 -3.28 -9.17
N VAL A 65 -5.63 -2.16 -8.71
CA VAL A 65 -4.36 -2.18 -8.02
C VAL A 65 -4.47 -2.86 -6.66
N SER A 66 -5.57 -2.63 -5.95
CA SER A 66 -5.74 -3.20 -4.62
C SER A 66 -5.87 -4.72 -4.65
N THR A 67 -6.47 -5.26 -5.69
CA THR A 67 -6.70 -6.70 -5.79
C THR A 67 -5.68 -7.41 -6.65
N GLY A 68 -4.91 -6.66 -7.44
CA GLY A 68 -3.99 -7.28 -8.40
C GLY A 68 -4.72 -7.89 -9.59
N ASN A 69 -5.94 -7.40 -9.88
CA ASN A 69 -6.77 -7.90 -10.96
C ASN A 69 -6.82 -6.85 -12.06
N SER A 70 -6.48 -7.24 -13.28
CA SER A 70 -6.44 -6.31 -14.40
C SER A 70 -7.82 -5.98 -14.98
N TYR A 71 -8.83 -6.72 -14.63
CA TYR A 71 -10.15 -6.53 -15.22
C TYR A 71 -10.71 -5.10 -15.06
N PRO A 72 -10.66 -4.51 -13.86
CA PRO A 72 -11.16 -3.14 -13.74
C PRO A 72 -10.40 -2.14 -14.59
N CYS A 73 -9.14 -2.42 -14.95
CA CYS A 73 -8.38 -1.53 -15.82
C CYS A 73 -9.06 -1.36 -17.17
N GLU A 74 -9.77 -2.38 -17.63
CA GLU A 74 -10.41 -2.33 -18.94
C GLU A 74 -11.57 -1.34 -18.97
N LYS A 75 -12.09 -0.98 -17.82
CA LYS A 75 -13.18 -0.01 -17.74
C LYS A 75 -12.70 1.43 -17.70
N ILE A 76 -11.40 1.63 -17.57
CA ILE A 76 -10.83 2.96 -17.50
C ILE A 76 -10.77 3.56 -18.89
N ILE A 77 -11.24 4.80 -19.01
CA ILE A 77 -11.15 5.55 -20.25
C ILE A 77 -9.87 6.37 -20.22
N GLY A 78 -8.98 6.07 -21.17
CA GLY A 78 -7.71 6.78 -21.25
C GLY A 78 -6.59 5.93 -20.71
N ASN A 79 -5.97 6.32 -19.63
CA ASN A 79 -4.72 5.82 -19.10
C ASN A 79 -4.72 4.34 -18.67
N ARG A 80 -5.25 3.49 -19.54
CA ARG A 80 -5.38 2.07 -19.21
C ARG A 80 -4.04 1.38 -19.06
N SER A 81 -3.07 1.75 -19.89
CA SER A 81 -1.76 1.10 -19.82
C SER A 81 -1.07 1.33 -18.48
N TYR A 82 -1.27 2.50 -17.89
CA TYR A 82 -0.71 2.79 -16.58
C TYR A 82 -1.32 1.87 -15.52
N CYS A 83 -2.63 1.69 -15.60
CA CYS A 83 -3.33 0.79 -14.69
C CYS A 83 -2.78 -0.64 -14.80
N LEU A 84 -2.62 -1.12 -16.03
CA LEU A 84 -2.11 -2.46 -16.25
C LEU A 84 -0.69 -2.63 -15.73
N ALA A 85 0.13 -1.61 -15.90
CA ALA A 85 1.50 -1.66 -15.38
C ALA A 85 1.52 -1.76 -13.87
N MET A 86 0.66 -1.01 -13.20
CA MET A 86 0.59 -1.04 -11.74
C MET A 86 0.07 -2.38 -11.23
N VAL A 87 -0.89 -2.98 -11.95
CA VAL A 87 -1.40 -4.29 -11.58
C VAL A 87 -0.30 -5.35 -11.69
N ARG A 88 0.49 -5.30 -12.76
CA ARG A 88 1.60 -6.23 -12.92
C ARG A 88 2.61 -6.11 -11.80
N ASP A 89 2.90 -4.87 -11.40
CA ASP A 89 3.82 -4.64 -10.31
C ASP A 89 3.29 -5.24 -9.02
N LYS A 90 2.00 -5.07 -8.78
CA LYS A 90 1.36 -5.66 -7.61
C LYS A 90 1.46 -7.18 -7.63
N GLN A 91 1.21 -7.79 -8.79
CA GLN A 91 1.26 -9.24 -8.92
C GLN A 91 2.65 -9.77 -8.67
N ARG A 92 3.67 -9.05 -9.13
CA ARG A 92 5.05 -9.49 -8.91
C ARG A 92 5.44 -9.47 -7.45
N ARG A 93 4.95 -8.47 -6.74
CA ARG A 93 5.29 -8.34 -5.32
C ARG A 93 4.49 -9.27 -4.44
N GLY A 94 3.38 -9.67 -4.93
CA GLY A 94 2.49 -10.36 -4.15
C GLY A 94 2.05 -11.52 -4.02
#